data_ddea4a1bb74bad3487e33abd39ff9cfd
#
_entry.id   ddea4a1bb74bad3487e33abd39ff9cfd
#
_cell.length_a   1.000
_cell.length_b   1.000
_cell.length_c   1.000
_cell.angle_alpha   90.00
_cell.angle_beta   90.00
_cell.angle_gamma   90.00
#
_symmetry.space_group_name_H-M   'P 1'
#
loop_
_entity.id
_entity.type
_entity.pdbx_description
1 polymer ?
#
loop_
_entity_poly.entity_id
_entity_poly.type
_entity_poly.pdbx_seq_one_letter_code
_entity_poly.pdbx_strand_id
1 'polypeptide(L)'
;CKQELYSCCHESNSQSTAVGGVFGYSHTAGGYNGGQAEYVRVPYADVGPMLIPDNMDPDDAVLLTDVVPTGYQAAEMAGIKKGDTVVVFGAGPIGIMAAKCAWLFGAGRVIVIDHLEYRLEFVRKYAQCEAYNFRSLSDPVLFLKKTTDWFGADVCIDAVGGEAAGNALQTIT
;
A
#
# COMPACT_ATOMS: atom_id res chain seq x y z
N CYS A 1 18.91 -5.47 15.75
CA CYS A 1 17.98 -6.46 16.27
C CYS A 1 18.44 -7.88 15.93
N LYS A 2 18.51 -8.77 16.91
CA LYS A 2 18.93 -10.17 16.69
C LYS A 2 17.92 -11.02 15.89
N GLN A 3 16.70 -10.49 15.74
CA GLN A 3 15.60 -11.16 15.02
C GLN A 3 15.31 -10.50 13.67
N GLU A 4 16.11 -9.53 13.26
CA GLU A 4 15.94 -8.77 12.01
C GLU A 4 14.59 -8.02 11.89
N LEU A 5 13.88 -7.85 12.99
CA LEU A 5 12.61 -7.13 13.07
C LEU A 5 12.87 -5.65 13.43
N TYR A 6 13.56 -4.94 12.57
CA TYR A 6 14.05 -3.58 12.86
C TYR A 6 12.93 -2.56 13.08
N SER A 7 11.88 -2.61 12.28
CA SER A 7 10.70 -1.73 12.42
C SER A 7 9.91 -1.97 13.70
N CYS A 8 10.03 -3.16 14.29
CA CYS A 8 9.35 -3.57 15.53
C CYS A 8 10.30 -3.57 16.75
N CYS A 9 11.40 -2.83 16.70
CA CYS A 9 12.40 -2.82 17.78
C CYS A 9 11.91 -2.07 19.02
N HIS A 10 11.76 -2.75 20.15
CA HIS A 10 11.38 -2.13 21.43
C HIS A 10 12.41 -1.12 21.95
N GLU A 11 13.69 -1.31 21.67
CA GLU A 11 14.75 -0.39 22.08
C GLU A 11 14.61 0.97 21.40
N SER A 12 14.02 1.04 20.21
CA SER A 12 13.77 2.29 19.50
C SER A 12 12.55 3.04 20.04
N ASN A 13 11.72 2.41 20.86
CA ASN A 13 10.49 3.00 21.40
C ASN A 13 10.17 2.48 22.82
N SER A 14 11.13 2.53 23.70
CA SER A 14 11.04 1.95 25.05
C SER A 14 10.01 2.61 25.97
N GLN A 15 9.53 3.80 25.64
CA GLN A 15 8.57 4.56 26.45
C GLN A 15 7.12 4.49 25.90
N SER A 16 6.91 3.78 24.82
CA SER A 16 5.60 3.69 24.15
C SER A 16 4.96 2.32 24.32
N THR A 17 3.64 2.29 24.30
CA THR A 17 2.84 1.06 24.22
C THR A 17 2.82 0.46 22.82
N ALA A 18 3.19 1.23 21.81
CA ALA A 18 3.33 0.77 20.44
C ALA A 18 4.73 0.19 20.19
N VAL A 19 4.84 -0.69 19.22
CA VAL A 19 6.10 -1.34 18.85
C VAL A 19 6.81 -0.54 17.76
N GLY A 20 8.12 -0.37 17.91
CA GLY A 20 8.95 0.26 16.89
C GLY A 20 9.00 1.78 16.95
N GLY A 21 9.85 2.36 16.11
CA GLY A 21 10.02 3.80 15.94
C GLY A 21 9.90 4.21 14.48
N VAL A 22 9.13 5.27 14.21
CA VAL A 22 8.89 5.81 12.88
C VAL A 22 9.25 7.28 12.83
N PHE A 23 10.09 7.66 11.87
CA PHE A 23 10.48 9.05 11.68
C PHE A 23 9.30 9.92 11.23
N GLY A 24 9.11 11.05 11.92
CA GLY A 24 8.13 12.07 11.53
C GLY A 24 6.66 11.66 11.64
N TYR A 25 6.34 10.58 12.35
CA TYR A 25 4.96 10.11 12.47
C TYR A 25 4.28 10.62 13.74
N SER A 26 4.53 10.02 14.89
CA SER A 26 3.88 10.42 16.14
C SER A 26 4.71 10.05 17.37
N HIS A 27 4.32 10.58 18.53
CA HIS A 27 4.93 10.20 19.82
C HIS A 27 4.63 8.75 20.18
N THR A 28 3.52 8.20 19.75
CA THR A 28 3.19 6.77 19.92
C THR A 28 4.23 5.87 19.22
N ALA A 29 4.78 6.33 18.10
CA ALA A 29 5.81 5.64 17.34
C ALA A 29 7.22 6.20 17.64
N GLY A 30 7.49 6.61 18.89
CA GLY A 30 8.80 7.02 19.37
C GLY A 30 9.09 8.51 19.34
N GLY A 31 8.29 9.33 18.67
CA GLY A 31 8.43 10.79 18.59
C GLY A 31 9.69 11.26 17.88
N TYR A 32 10.22 10.49 16.95
CA TYR A 32 11.38 10.87 16.15
C TYR A 32 11.04 11.97 15.14
N ASN A 33 11.97 12.89 14.93
CA ASN A 33 11.85 13.90 13.90
C ASN A 33 11.80 13.27 12.50
N GLY A 34 11.12 13.94 11.56
CA GLY A 34 11.02 13.48 10.16
C GLY A 34 12.28 13.79 9.35
N GLY A 35 12.34 13.19 8.16
CA GLY A 35 13.43 13.38 7.20
C GLY A 35 13.25 14.56 6.24
N GLN A 36 12.16 15.34 6.32
CA GLN A 36 11.98 16.57 5.55
C GLN A 36 12.75 17.73 6.19
N ALA A 37 14.08 17.63 6.21
CA ALA A 37 14.98 18.55 6.87
C ALA A 37 16.38 18.48 6.22
N GLU A 38 17.19 19.51 6.40
CA GLU A 38 18.60 19.50 5.94
C GLU A 38 19.42 18.40 6.63
N TYR A 39 19.06 18.06 7.87
CA TYR A 39 19.74 17.04 8.67
C TYR A 39 18.71 16.17 9.38
N VAL A 40 18.94 14.85 9.38
CA VAL A 40 18.13 13.90 10.13
C VAL A 40 19.04 13.01 10.99
N ARG A 41 18.65 12.84 12.26
CA ARG A 41 19.35 11.91 13.14
C ARG A 41 18.76 10.50 12.95
N VAL A 42 19.59 9.58 12.48
CA VAL A 42 19.21 8.18 12.28
C VAL A 42 19.87 7.31 13.35
N PRO A 43 19.16 6.89 14.41
CA PRO A 43 19.69 5.92 15.36
C PRO A 43 19.84 4.55 14.70
N TYR A 44 20.85 3.79 15.15
CA TYR A 44 21.16 2.45 14.63
C TYR A 44 21.39 2.42 13.10
N ALA A 45 22.07 3.44 12.58
CA ALA A 45 22.27 3.62 11.15
C ALA A 45 23.12 2.53 10.47
N ASP A 46 23.81 1.73 11.26
CA ASP A 46 24.60 0.57 10.82
C ASP A 46 23.74 -0.68 10.55
N VAL A 47 22.46 -0.67 10.89
CA VAL A 47 21.54 -1.80 10.68
C VAL A 47 20.29 -1.42 9.85
N GLY A 48 19.78 -0.20 9.99
CA GLY A 48 18.51 0.21 9.33
C GLY A 48 18.67 0.59 7.87
N PRO A 49 19.53 1.56 7.53
CA PRO A 49 19.75 2.01 6.17
C PRO A 49 20.38 0.94 5.29
N MET A 50 19.94 0.90 4.04
CA MET A 50 20.56 0.10 2.98
C MET A 50 21.26 1.02 1.99
N LEU A 51 22.40 0.57 1.47
CA LEU A 51 23.09 1.28 0.39
C LEU A 51 22.26 1.16 -0.89
N ILE A 52 22.08 2.29 -1.58
CA ILE A 52 21.49 2.29 -2.92
C ILE A 52 22.51 1.63 -3.85
N PRO A 53 22.12 0.64 -4.68
CA PRO A 53 23.00 0.05 -5.67
C PRO A 53 23.54 1.09 -6.66
N ASP A 54 24.80 0.97 -7.06
CA ASP A 54 25.46 1.94 -7.96
C ASP A 54 24.76 2.13 -9.32
N ASN A 55 24.00 1.14 -9.75
CA ASN A 55 23.24 1.14 -11.00
C ASN A 55 21.79 1.60 -10.85
N MET A 56 21.39 2.09 -9.68
CA MET A 56 20.03 2.57 -9.42
C MET A 56 20.02 4.09 -9.27
N ASP A 57 19.10 4.76 -9.96
CA ASP A 57 18.89 6.19 -9.81
C ASP A 57 18.29 6.47 -8.41
N PRO A 58 18.82 7.44 -7.65
CA PRO A 58 18.26 7.85 -6.37
C PRO A 58 16.78 8.27 -6.45
N ASP A 59 16.34 8.86 -7.57
CA ASP A 59 14.95 9.25 -7.78
C ASP A 59 14.02 8.03 -7.90
N ASP A 60 14.50 6.92 -8.44
CA ASP A 60 13.78 5.65 -8.44
C ASP A 60 13.83 4.99 -7.06
N ALA A 61 14.98 5.08 -6.38
CA ALA A 61 15.17 4.47 -5.06
C ALA A 61 14.24 5.04 -3.99
N VAL A 62 13.88 6.32 -4.07
CA VAL A 62 12.98 6.96 -3.09
C VAL A 62 11.61 6.28 -3.03
N LEU A 63 11.12 5.74 -4.15
CA LEU A 63 9.84 5.02 -4.21
C LEU A 63 9.89 3.66 -3.50
N LEU A 64 11.08 3.10 -3.32
CA LEU A 64 11.30 1.83 -2.63
C LEU A 64 11.34 1.96 -1.10
N THR A 65 11.22 3.17 -0.57
CA THR A 65 11.30 3.40 0.88
C THR A 65 9.96 3.12 1.58
N ASP A 66 8.83 3.23 0.89
CA ASP A 66 7.50 2.99 1.47
C ASP A 66 6.49 2.46 0.44
N VAL A 67 6.17 3.26 -0.58
CA VAL A 67 5.00 3.05 -1.45
C VAL A 67 5.04 1.70 -2.18
N VAL A 68 6.19 1.35 -2.75
CA VAL A 68 6.37 0.08 -3.48
C VAL A 68 6.37 -1.11 -2.52
N PRO A 69 7.18 -1.11 -1.42
CA PRO A 69 7.16 -2.22 -0.46
C PRO A 69 5.80 -2.41 0.21
N THR A 70 5.08 -1.34 0.51
CA THR A 70 3.74 -1.43 1.09
C THR A 70 2.75 -2.10 0.14
N GLY A 71 2.76 -1.71 -1.14
CA GLY A 71 1.94 -2.36 -2.16
C GLY A 71 2.33 -3.81 -2.42
N TYR A 72 3.63 -4.10 -2.39
CA TYR A 72 4.15 -5.47 -2.52
C TYR A 72 3.72 -6.33 -1.34
N GLN A 73 3.92 -5.85 -0.12
CA GLN A 73 3.52 -6.55 1.11
C GLN A 73 2.02 -6.83 1.14
N ALA A 74 1.19 -5.86 0.73
CA ALA A 74 -0.26 -6.07 0.64
C ALA A 74 -0.61 -7.23 -0.30
N ALA A 75 0.01 -7.29 -1.47
CA ALA A 75 -0.20 -8.36 -2.44
C ALA A 75 0.32 -9.72 -1.95
N GLU A 76 1.47 -9.74 -1.26
CA GLU A 76 2.06 -10.94 -0.67
C GLU A 76 1.17 -11.49 0.46
N MET A 77 0.76 -10.64 1.40
CA MET A 77 -0.11 -11.03 2.53
C MET A 77 -1.49 -11.48 2.07
N ALA A 78 -1.98 -10.95 0.96
CA ALA A 78 -3.24 -11.35 0.36
C ALA A 78 -3.21 -12.78 -0.21
N GLY A 79 -2.03 -13.37 -0.38
CA GLY A 79 -1.87 -14.76 -0.83
C GLY A 79 -2.37 -15.00 -2.25
N ILE A 80 -2.22 -14.02 -3.13
CA ILE A 80 -2.66 -14.05 -4.52
C ILE A 80 -2.11 -15.28 -5.24
N LYS A 81 -2.99 -15.99 -5.94
CA LYS A 81 -2.66 -17.16 -6.75
C LYS A 81 -2.81 -16.85 -8.22
N LYS A 82 -2.17 -17.67 -9.04
CA LYS A 82 -2.27 -17.55 -10.50
C LYS A 82 -3.71 -17.67 -10.96
N GLY A 83 -4.19 -16.65 -11.65
CA GLY A 83 -5.52 -16.57 -12.22
C GLY A 83 -6.58 -15.87 -11.35
N ASP A 84 -6.24 -15.51 -10.10
CA ASP A 84 -7.18 -14.84 -9.19
C ASP A 84 -7.67 -13.51 -9.76
N THR A 85 -8.91 -13.18 -9.42
CA THR A 85 -9.48 -11.85 -9.58
C THR A 85 -9.22 -11.04 -8.31
N VAL A 86 -8.42 -9.98 -8.44
CA VAL A 86 -8.03 -9.10 -7.34
C VAL A 86 -8.77 -7.78 -7.46
N VAL A 87 -9.39 -7.34 -6.37
CA VAL A 87 -10.00 -6.00 -6.27
C VAL A 87 -9.19 -5.16 -5.30
N VAL A 88 -8.77 -3.98 -5.76
CA VAL A 88 -8.06 -2.99 -4.93
C VAL A 88 -8.96 -1.78 -4.72
N PHE A 89 -9.24 -1.45 -3.48
CA PHE A 89 -9.97 -0.25 -3.10
C PHE A 89 -8.98 0.89 -2.85
N GLY A 90 -9.13 1.98 -3.61
CA GLY A 90 -8.23 3.12 -3.60
C GLY A 90 -7.21 3.09 -4.74
N ALA A 91 -7.16 4.17 -5.52
CA ALA A 91 -6.22 4.39 -6.62
C ALA A 91 -5.15 5.43 -6.26
N GLY A 92 -4.80 5.52 -4.97
CA GLY A 92 -3.67 6.29 -4.48
C GLY A 92 -2.32 5.60 -4.81
N PRO A 93 -1.18 6.20 -4.42
CA PRO A 93 0.13 5.63 -4.71
C PRO A 93 0.28 4.16 -4.28
N ILE A 94 -0.16 3.83 -3.07
CA ILE A 94 -0.13 2.46 -2.55
C ILE A 94 -1.04 1.53 -3.35
N GLY A 95 -2.28 1.96 -3.66
CA GLY A 95 -3.22 1.16 -4.43
C GLY A 95 -2.73 0.85 -5.85
N ILE A 96 -2.05 1.80 -6.49
CA ILE A 96 -1.42 1.60 -7.81
C ILE A 96 -0.32 0.53 -7.71
N MET A 97 0.52 0.60 -6.66
CA MET A 97 1.59 -0.39 -6.47
C MET A 97 1.03 -1.76 -6.08
N ALA A 98 0.00 -1.82 -5.24
CA ALA A 98 -0.69 -3.08 -4.94
C ALA A 98 -1.28 -3.72 -6.20
N ALA A 99 -1.91 -2.93 -7.07
CA ALA A 99 -2.43 -3.41 -8.35
C ALA A 99 -1.33 -3.94 -9.29
N LYS A 100 -0.18 -3.24 -9.38
CA LYS A 100 0.98 -3.72 -10.15
C LYS A 100 1.56 -5.01 -9.55
N CYS A 101 1.67 -5.07 -8.23
CA CYS A 101 2.16 -6.26 -7.54
C CYS A 101 1.18 -7.43 -7.66
N ALA A 102 -0.13 -7.19 -7.72
CA ALA A 102 -1.09 -8.27 -7.99
C ALA A 102 -0.80 -9.00 -9.30
N TRP A 103 -0.46 -8.28 -10.38
CA TRP A 103 0.00 -8.89 -11.62
C TRP A 103 1.30 -9.68 -11.45
N LEU A 104 2.25 -9.12 -10.67
CA LEU A 104 3.52 -9.78 -10.40
C LEU A 104 3.33 -11.13 -9.67
N PHE A 105 2.34 -11.21 -8.78
CA PHE A 105 1.97 -12.45 -8.07
C PHE A 105 1.12 -13.40 -8.90
N GLY A 106 0.71 -12.99 -10.11
CA GLY A 106 0.03 -13.86 -11.06
C GLY A 106 -1.49 -13.73 -11.12
N ALA A 107 -2.04 -12.63 -10.63
CA ALA A 107 -3.46 -12.34 -10.82
C ALA A 107 -3.87 -12.49 -12.29
N GLY A 108 -5.03 -13.06 -12.53
CA GLY A 108 -5.61 -13.18 -13.86
C GLY A 108 -6.42 -11.94 -14.24
N ARG A 109 -6.89 -11.21 -13.24
CA ARG A 109 -7.68 -9.99 -13.40
C ARG A 109 -7.42 -9.05 -12.23
N VAL A 110 -7.27 -7.74 -12.50
CA VAL A 110 -7.13 -6.72 -11.45
C VAL A 110 -8.12 -5.59 -11.71
N ILE A 111 -8.92 -5.29 -10.70
CA ILE A 111 -9.93 -4.24 -10.71
C ILE A 111 -9.59 -3.24 -9.62
N VAL A 112 -9.57 -1.96 -9.95
CA VAL A 112 -9.34 -0.87 -8.99
C VAL A 112 -10.59 -0.02 -8.85
N ILE A 113 -10.97 0.28 -7.63
CA ILE A 113 -12.16 1.09 -7.29
C ILE A 113 -11.72 2.38 -6.61
N ASP A 114 -12.11 3.52 -7.18
CA ASP A 114 -11.87 4.86 -6.60
C ASP A 114 -12.99 5.80 -7.07
N HIS A 115 -12.90 7.10 -6.75
CA HIS A 115 -13.85 8.10 -7.24
C HIS A 115 -13.18 9.27 -7.97
N LEU A 116 -11.87 9.37 -7.93
CA LEU A 116 -11.12 10.43 -8.59
C LEU A 116 -10.70 10.00 -10.00
N GLU A 117 -11.34 10.56 -11.02
CA GLU A 117 -11.18 10.08 -12.39
C GLU A 117 -9.73 10.14 -12.89
N TYR A 118 -8.98 11.20 -12.53
CA TYR A 118 -7.57 11.30 -12.93
C TYR A 118 -6.72 10.15 -12.36
N ARG A 119 -7.06 9.62 -11.17
CA ARG A 119 -6.38 8.44 -10.58
C ARG A 119 -6.77 7.16 -11.30
N LEU A 120 -8.04 7.02 -11.63
CA LEU A 120 -8.55 5.86 -12.39
C LEU A 120 -7.93 5.81 -13.79
N GLU A 121 -7.80 6.93 -14.48
CA GLU A 121 -7.10 7.02 -15.75
C GLU A 121 -5.63 6.64 -15.62
N PHE A 122 -4.96 7.12 -14.56
CA PHE A 122 -3.58 6.77 -14.28
C PHE A 122 -3.39 5.27 -14.07
N VAL A 123 -4.27 4.63 -13.28
CA VAL A 123 -4.26 3.18 -13.03
C VAL A 123 -4.46 2.40 -14.33
N ARG A 124 -5.45 2.76 -15.14
CA ARG A 124 -5.69 2.11 -16.45
C ARG A 124 -4.44 2.16 -17.33
N LYS A 125 -3.78 3.31 -17.36
CA LYS A 125 -2.60 3.52 -18.20
C LYS A 125 -1.34 2.81 -17.68
N TYR A 126 -1.04 2.93 -16.39
CA TYR A 126 0.26 2.52 -15.82
C TYR A 126 0.23 1.18 -15.10
N ALA A 127 -0.89 0.81 -14.51
CA ALA A 127 -1.05 -0.51 -13.89
C ALA A 127 -1.77 -1.51 -14.79
N GLN A 128 -2.32 -1.06 -15.94
CA GLN A 128 -3.03 -1.92 -16.91
C GLN A 128 -4.18 -2.70 -16.29
N CYS A 129 -4.90 -2.05 -15.37
CA CYS A 129 -6.02 -2.62 -14.63
C CYS A 129 -7.34 -2.09 -15.14
N GLU A 130 -8.41 -2.84 -14.91
CA GLU A 130 -9.74 -2.27 -14.95
C GLU A 130 -9.90 -1.27 -13.80
N ALA A 131 -10.53 -0.14 -14.04
CA ALA A 131 -10.73 0.86 -13.00
C ALA A 131 -12.12 1.51 -13.11
N TYR A 132 -12.82 1.55 -11.99
CA TYR A 132 -14.21 2.00 -11.94
C TYR A 132 -14.43 3.05 -10.86
N ASN A 133 -15.23 4.06 -11.20
CA ASN A 133 -15.65 5.09 -10.27
C ASN A 133 -16.87 4.61 -9.48
N PHE A 134 -16.70 4.35 -8.18
CA PHE A 134 -17.79 3.83 -7.35
C PHE A 134 -18.99 4.81 -7.25
N ARG A 135 -18.78 6.11 -7.44
CA ARG A 135 -19.86 7.10 -7.42
C ARG A 135 -20.77 7.00 -8.66
N SER A 136 -20.30 6.42 -9.73
CA SER A 136 -21.10 6.15 -10.92
C SER A 136 -21.84 4.81 -10.88
N LEU A 137 -21.59 4.00 -9.85
CA LEU A 137 -22.22 2.70 -9.65
C LEU A 137 -23.39 2.85 -8.66
N SER A 138 -24.54 2.33 -9.00
CA SER A 138 -25.69 2.31 -8.09
C SER A 138 -25.47 1.43 -6.86
N ASP A 139 -24.72 0.34 -7.05
CA ASP A 139 -24.31 -0.62 -6.02
C ASP A 139 -22.96 -1.24 -6.43
N PRO A 140 -21.84 -0.82 -5.83
CA PRO A 140 -20.52 -1.35 -6.15
C PRO A 140 -20.38 -2.85 -5.86
N VAL A 141 -21.01 -3.36 -4.81
CA VAL A 141 -20.96 -4.78 -4.45
C VAL A 141 -21.68 -5.62 -5.51
N LEU A 142 -22.88 -5.20 -5.88
CA LEU A 142 -23.64 -5.88 -6.93
C LEU A 142 -22.93 -5.79 -8.29
N PHE A 143 -22.29 -4.66 -8.58
CA PHE A 143 -21.48 -4.49 -9.78
C PHE A 143 -20.32 -5.51 -9.80
N LEU A 144 -19.53 -5.59 -8.74
CA LEU A 144 -18.43 -6.55 -8.65
C LEU A 144 -18.92 -8.00 -8.78
N LYS A 145 -19.99 -8.36 -8.10
CA LYS A 145 -20.58 -9.70 -8.25
C LYS A 145 -20.98 -10.01 -9.69
N LYS A 146 -21.62 -9.07 -10.37
CA LYS A 146 -22.03 -9.27 -11.77
C LYS A 146 -20.85 -9.40 -12.74
N THR A 147 -19.80 -8.58 -12.53
CA THR A 147 -18.62 -8.60 -13.40
C THR A 147 -17.69 -9.79 -13.16
N THR A 148 -17.95 -10.56 -12.10
CA THR A 148 -17.20 -11.77 -11.72
C THR A 148 -18.10 -13.02 -11.78
N ASP A 149 -19.12 -13.02 -12.60
CA ASP A 149 -20.04 -14.15 -12.76
C ASP A 149 -20.64 -14.66 -11.44
N TRP A 150 -20.89 -13.76 -10.50
CA TRP A 150 -21.42 -13.98 -9.14
C TRP A 150 -20.46 -14.67 -8.17
N PHE A 151 -19.25 -15.02 -8.60
CA PHE A 151 -18.23 -15.59 -7.68
C PHE A 151 -17.66 -14.55 -6.71
N GLY A 152 -17.63 -13.27 -7.11
CA GLY A 152 -16.95 -12.22 -6.37
C GLY A 152 -15.46 -12.17 -6.72
N ALA A 153 -14.71 -11.40 -5.95
CA ALA A 153 -13.25 -11.36 -6.03
C ALA A 153 -12.64 -12.48 -5.18
N ASP A 154 -11.56 -13.09 -5.67
CA ASP A 154 -10.78 -14.04 -4.89
C ASP A 154 -10.01 -13.32 -3.78
N VAL A 155 -9.56 -12.09 -4.07
CA VAL A 155 -8.76 -11.25 -3.16
C VAL A 155 -9.26 -9.81 -3.18
N CYS A 156 -9.36 -9.21 -2.00
CA CYS A 156 -9.63 -7.78 -1.82
C CYS A 156 -8.50 -7.13 -1.03
N ILE A 157 -7.99 -6.00 -1.53
CA ILE A 157 -6.96 -5.18 -0.87
C ILE A 157 -7.53 -3.79 -0.60
N ASP A 158 -7.55 -3.37 0.66
CA ASP A 158 -7.90 -2.01 1.04
C ASP A 158 -6.64 -1.14 1.08
N ALA A 159 -6.57 -0.16 0.19
CA ALA A 159 -5.49 0.82 0.07
C ALA A 159 -5.99 2.27 0.31
N VAL A 160 -7.17 2.43 0.94
CA VAL A 160 -7.74 3.75 1.26
C VAL A 160 -7.19 4.29 2.58
N GLY A 161 -7.05 3.43 3.58
CA GLY A 161 -6.62 3.77 4.93
C GLY A 161 -7.73 4.33 5.83
N GLY A 162 -7.65 4.01 7.12
CA GLY A 162 -8.70 4.30 8.09
C GLY A 162 -9.02 5.79 8.29
N GLU A 163 -8.03 6.66 8.20
CA GLU A 163 -8.22 8.10 8.40
C GLU A 163 -8.85 8.81 7.18
N ALA A 164 -8.54 8.31 5.99
CA ALA A 164 -9.12 8.85 4.75
C ALA A 164 -10.53 8.34 4.50
N ALA A 165 -10.93 7.28 5.19
CA ALA A 165 -12.13 6.54 4.86
C ALA A 165 -13.41 7.26 5.29
N GLY A 166 -13.40 8.00 6.40
CA GLY A 166 -14.63 8.60 6.89
C GLY A 166 -15.80 7.62 6.74
N ASN A 167 -16.84 8.06 6.04
CA ASN A 167 -17.99 7.20 5.75
C ASN A 167 -17.79 6.26 4.55
N ALA A 168 -16.66 6.32 3.84
CA ALA A 168 -16.45 5.56 2.60
C ALA A 168 -16.24 4.07 2.87
N LEU A 169 -15.51 3.70 3.93
CA LEU A 169 -15.35 2.29 4.33
C LEU A 169 -16.66 1.66 4.80
N GLN A 170 -17.52 2.43 5.47
CA GLN A 170 -18.84 1.96 5.90
C GLN A 170 -19.80 1.71 4.74
N THR A 171 -19.50 2.26 3.56
CA THR A 171 -20.34 2.11 2.38
C THR A 171 -19.92 0.91 1.51
N ILE A 172 -18.71 0.37 1.71
CA ILE A 172 -18.13 -0.68 0.87
C ILE A 172 -18.14 -2.06 1.59
N THR A 173 -18.22 -2.06 2.92
CA THR A 173 -18.37 -3.27 3.73
C THR A 173 -19.82 -3.65 3.93
#